data_d0eb5aaaacb429c6675f912bc138938f
#
_entry.id   d0eb5aaaacb429c6675f912bc138938f
#
_cell.length_a   1.000
_cell.length_b   1.000
_cell.length_c   1.000
_cell.angle_alpha   90.00
_cell.angle_beta   90.00
_cell.angle_gamma   90.00
#
_symmetry.space_group_name_H-M   'P 1'
#
loop_
_entity.id
_entity.type
_entity.pdbx_description
1 polymer ?
#
loop_
_entity_poly.entity_id
_entity_poly.type
_entity_poly.pdbx_seq_one_letter_code
_entity_poly.pdbx_strand_id
1 'polypeptide(L)'
;PVIAITDNIIPHEGKPFDKAFTRFFIKRCDAFLAMSKQVLRDLDAFDTSKPRVFSPHPVYNIFGDPVDRGVAHKAIGLEEEYKYFLFFGLVRPYKGLDLLLEGFGKVHQQLPGYKVVVAGEFYEKPDRYQEIIERFGIRDKIILRDHFIPEDQVKHYFCAADLVTQTYRTATQSGVSQIAFHFERPLLVTRVGGLPEIIQEGKT
;
A
#
# COMPACT_ATOMS: atom_id res chain seq x y z
N PRO A 1 23.59 -19.92 -12.89
CA PRO A 1 23.08 -18.58 -13.12
C PRO A 1 22.24 -18.13 -11.94
N VAL A 2 22.29 -16.85 -11.60
CA VAL A 2 21.50 -16.21 -10.56
C VAL A 2 20.49 -15.28 -11.25
N ILE A 3 19.19 -15.58 -11.11
CA ILE A 3 18.11 -14.73 -11.62
C ILE A 3 17.45 -14.06 -10.42
N ALA A 4 17.39 -12.73 -10.44
CA ALA A 4 16.76 -11.96 -9.36
C ALA A 4 15.35 -11.54 -9.77
N ILE A 5 14.38 -11.82 -8.91
CA ILE A 5 13.05 -11.20 -8.96
C ILE A 5 13.15 -9.91 -8.15
N THR A 6 12.83 -8.78 -8.79
CA THR A 6 13.06 -7.46 -8.20
C THR A 6 11.76 -6.67 -8.07
N ASP A 7 11.40 -6.41 -6.82
CA ASP A 7 10.29 -5.53 -6.44
C ASP A 7 10.74 -4.08 -6.41
N ASN A 8 12.02 -3.89 -6.06
CA ASN A 8 12.60 -2.61 -5.73
C ASN A 8 14.14 -2.70 -5.91
N ILE A 9 14.72 -1.71 -6.58
CA ILE A 9 16.19 -1.58 -6.76
C ILE A 9 16.73 -0.43 -5.93
N ILE A 10 15.96 0.64 -5.81
CA ILE A 10 16.30 1.81 -5.00
C ILE A 10 15.40 1.80 -3.77
N PRO A 11 15.94 1.67 -2.55
CA PRO A 11 15.14 1.71 -1.33
C PRO A 11 14.31 2.99 -1.22
N HIS A 12 13.07 2.88 -0.77
CA HIS A 12 12.18 4.05 -0.55
C HIS A 12 12.69 4.96 0.58
N GLU A 13 13.40 4.38 1.55
CA GLU A 13 14.03 5.07 2.66
C GLU A 13 15.53 4.85 2.57
N GLY A 14 16.19 5.72 1.80
CA GLY A 14 17.63 5.59 1.49
C GLY A 14 18.52 5.70 2.72
N LYS A 15 19.49 4.78 2.82
CA LYS A 15 20.53 4.77 3.86
C LYS A 15 21.91 4.99 3.23
N PRO A 16 22.90 5.45 4.03
CA PRO A 16 24.30 5.46 3.58
C PRO A 16 24.68 4.07 3.05
N PHE A 17 25.41 4.05 1.91
CA PHE A 17 25.89 2.83 1.23
C PHE A 17 24.86 1.99 0.45
N ASP A 18 23.56 2.28 0.46
CA ASP A 18 22.56 1.51 -0.31
C ASP A 18 22.95 1.35 -1.78
N LYS A 19 23.42 2.43 -2.42
CA LYS A 19 23.91 2.37 -3.81
C LYS A 19 25.08 1.41 -4.01
N ALA A 20 25.96 1.29 -3.03
CA ALA A 20 27.09 0.38 -3.10
C ALA A 20 26.64 -1.08 -2.98
N PHE A 21 25.73 -1.36 -2.04
CA PHE A 21 25.12 -2.68 -1.90
C PHE A 21 24.28 -3.07 -3.12
N THR A 22 23.50 -2.15 -3.66
CA THR A 22 22.72 -2.38 -4.89
C THR A 22 23.65 -2.74 -6.06
N ARG A 23 24.75 -1.99 -6.27
CA ARG A 23 25.74 -2.31 -7.30
C ARG A 23 26.39 -3.68 -7.08
N PHE A 24 26.74 -4.00 -5.86
CA PHE A 24 27.32 -5.32 -5.52
C PHE A 24 26.32 -6.43 -5.84
N PHE A 25 25.06 -6.31 -5.43
CA PHE A 25 23.99 -7.26 -5.73
C PHE A 25 23.81 -7.44 -7.23
N ILE A 26 23.64 -6.34 -7.97
CA ILE A 26 23.42 -6.37 -9.42
C ILE A 26 24.58 -7.07 -10.14
N LYS A 27 25.83 -6.83 -9.74
CA LYS A 27 27.00 -7.50 -10.32
C LYS A 27 26.96 -9.03 -10.19
N ARG A 28 26.33 -9.56 -9.15
CA ARG A 28 26.25 -11.00 -8.87
C ARG A 28 25.07 -11.70 -9.55
N CYS A 29 24.10 -10.95 -10.05
CA CYS A 29 22.98 -11.51 -10.79
C CYS A 29 23.33 -11.64 -12.28
N ASP A 30 22.82 -12.67 -12.92
CA ASP A 30 22.98 -12.91 -14.37
C ASP A 30 21.81 -12.34 -15.17
N ALA A 31 20.60 -12.30 -14.57
CA ALA A 31 19.40 -11.76 -15.20
C ALA A 31 18.42 -11.23 -14.15
N PHE A 32 17.42 -10.43 -14.58
CA PHE A 32 16.41 -9.83 -13.72
C PHE A 32 15.00 -10.05 -14.26
N LEU A 33 14.08 -10.29 -13.32
CA LEU A 33 12.65 -10.21 -13.56
C LEU A 33 12.12 -9.05 -12.72
N ALA A 34 11.70 -7.97 -13.40
CA ALA A 34 11.23 -6.75 -12.74
C ALA A 34 9.70 -6.72 -12.69
N MET A 35 9.15 -6.44 -11.51
CA MET A 35 7.69 -6.49 -11.29
C MET A 35 6.98 -5.18 -11.64
N SER A 36 7.71 -4.12 -11.99
CA SER A 36 7.16 -2.88 -12.56
C SER A 36 8.10 -2.29 -13.62
N LYS A 37 7.57 -1.46 -14.50
CA LYS A 37 8.39 -0.70 -15.46
C LYS A 37 9.27 0.33 -14.75
N GLN A 38 8.83 0.81 -13.57
CA GLN A 38 9.66 1.66 -12.74
C GLN A 38 10.93 0.92 -12.29
N VAL A 39 10.83 -0.34 -11.86
CA VAL A 39 11.99 -1.16 -11.48
C VAL A 39 12.93 -1.40 -12.67
N LEU A 40 12.39 -1.58 -13.89
CA LEU A 40 13.23 -1.64 -15.09
C LEU A 40 14.04 -0.35 -15.29
N ARG A 41 13.42 0.80 -15.19
CA ARG A 41 14.12 2.11 -15.30
C ARG A 41 15.15 2.28 -14.19
N ASP A 42 14.85 1.84 -12.97
CA ASP A 42 15.78 1.90 -11.85
C ASP A 42 17.01 0.99 -12.08
N LEU A 43 16.80 -0.19 -12.67
CA LEU A 43 17.89 -1.10 -13.08
C LEU A 43 18.81 -0.45 -14.12
N ASP A 44 18.27 0.30 -15.07
CA ASP A 44 19.04 0.97 -16.14
C ASP A 44 20.04 1.99 -15.58
N ALA A 45 19.79 2.54 -14.39
CA ALA A 45 20.73 3.44 -13.71
C ALA A 45 21.99 2.70 -13.16
N PHE A 46 21.96 1.37 -13.08
CA PHE A 46 23.05 0.56 -12.54
C PHE A 46 23.71 -0.35 -13.58
N ASP A 47 22.92 -0.92 -14.48
CA ASP A 47 23.39 -1.85 -15.51
C ASP A 47 22.38 -1.86 -16.68
N THR A 48 22.88 -1.82 -17.92
CA THR A 48 22.06 -1.90 -19.14
C THR A 48 22.34 -3.15 -19.97
N SER A 49 23.35 -3.95 -19.59
CA SER A 49 23.86 -5.06 -20.39
C SER A 49 23.20 -6.40 -20.08
N LYS A 50 22.73 -6.61 -18.82
CA LYS A 50 22.20 -7.90 -18.39
C LYS A 50 20.75 -8.11 -18.86
N PRO A 51 20.38 -9.36 -19.21
CA PRO A 51 19.02 -9.71 -19.58
C PRO A 51 18.03 -9.30 -18.50
N ARG A 52 16.92 -8.69 -18.91
CA ARG A 52 15.84 -8.28 -18.00
C ARG A 52 14.49 -8.41 -18.68
N VAL A 53 13.50 -8.84 -17.91
CA VAL A 53 12.13 -9.03 -18.37
C VAL A 53 11.18 -8.34 -17.41
N PHE A 54 10.19 -7.65 -17.94
CA PHE A 54 9.06 -7.16 -17.17
C PHE A 54 8.05 -8.29 -16.99
N SER A 55 7.67 -8.56 -15.75
CA SER A 55 6.55 -9.42 -15.38
C SER A 55 5.76 -8.70 -14.31
N PRO A 56 4.50 -8.34 -14.59
CA PRO A 56 3.71 -7.62 -13.61
C PRO A 56 3.54 -8.44 -12.34
N HIS A 57 3.43 -7.73 -11.22
CA HIS A 57 3.18 -8.33 -9.92
C HIS A 57 1.90 -9.18 -9.97
N PRO A 58 1.92 -10.46 -9.55
CA PRO A 58 0.73 -11.30 -9.56
C PRO A 58 -0.34 -10.80 -8.58
N VAL A 59 -1.59 -11.07 -8.87
CA VAL A 59 -2.69 -10.86 -7.94
C VAL A 59 -2.53 -11.80 -6.74
N TYR A 60 -2.73 -11.29 -5.53
CA TYR A 60 -2.62 -12.08 -4.31
C TYR A 60 -3.95 -12.73 -3.95
N ASN A 61 -4.10 -14.00 -4.29
CA ASN A 61 -5.28 -14.82 -3.96
C ASN A 61 -5.07 -15.73 -2.74
N ILE A 62 -4.02 -15.51 -1.96
CA ILE A 62 -3.63 -16.35 -0.81
C ILE A 62 -4.44 -16.05 0.46
N PHE A 63 -5.18 -14.95 0.50
CA PHE A 63 -5.92 -14.49 1.68
C PHE A 63 -7.36 -15.08 1.77
N GLY A 64 -7.67 -16.07 0.96
CA GLY A 64 -8.96 -16.76 0.91
C GLY A 64 -10.01 -16.05 0.03
N ASP A 65 -11.20 -16.63 0.01
CA ASP A 65 -12.31 -16.12 -0.80
C ASP A 65 -12.95 -14.87 -0.17
N PRO A 66 -13.54 -13.98 -1.01
CA PRO A 66 -14.33 -12.86 -0.53
C PRO A 66 -15.46 -13.30 0.40
N VAL A 67 -15.75 -12.49 1.42
CA VAL A 67 -16.87 -12.67 2.33
C VAL A 67 -17.86 -11.53 2.18
N ASP A 68 -19.11 -11.76 2.59
CA ASP A 68 -20.10 -10.69 2.65
C ASP A 68 -19.64 -9.51 3.52
N ARG A 69 -20.02 -8.30 3.12
CA ARG A 69 -19.63 -7.05 3.81
C ARG A 69 -20.08 -7.03 5.27
N GLY A 70 -21.30 -7.45 5.56
CA GLY A 70 -21.81 -7.50 6.94
C GLY A 70 -21.05 -8.52 7.79
N VAL A 71 -20.68 -9.67 7.22
CA VAL A 71 -19.80 -10.67 7.86
C VAL A 71 -18.43 -10.06 8.15
N ALA A 72 -17.86 -9.34 7.19
CA ALA A 72 -16.56 -8.68 7.34
C ALA A 72 -16.60 -7.60 8.44
N HIS A 73 -17.62 -6.72 8.43
CA HIS A 73 -17.80 -5.68 9.47
C HIS A 73 -17.87 -6.30 10.85
N LYS A 74 -18.70 -7.32 11.03
CA LYS A 74 -18.87 -8.02 12.31
C LYS A 74 -17.55 -8.66 12.79
N ALA A 75 -16.80 -9.27 11.87
CA ALA A 75 -15.55 -9.96 12.20
C ALA A 75 -14.47 -9.03 12.76
N ILE A 76 -14.42 -7.77 12.30
CA ILE A 76 -13.42 -6.78 12.74
C ILE A 76 -14.01 -5.64 13.59
N GLY A 77 -15.28 -5.78 14.03
CA GLY A 77 -15.95 -4.85 14.92
C GLY A 77 -16.19 -3.47 14.32
N LEU A 78 -16.66 -3.42 13.07
CA LEU A 78 -17.08 -2.19 12.39
C LEU A 78 -18.61 -2.06 12.36
N GLU A 79 -19.07 -0.81 12.43
CA GLU A 79 -20.49 -0.45 12.36
C GLU A 79 -20.98 -0.50 10.90
N GLU A 80 -22.16 -1.09 10.65
CA GLU A 80 -22.66 -1.33 9.28
C GLU A 80 -23.15 -0.07 8.57
N GLU A 81 -23.54 0.97 9.34
CA GLU A 81 -24.06 2.24 8.82
C GLU A 81 -23.00 3.13 8.17
N TYR A 82 -21.70 2.89 8.43
CA TYR A 82 -20.61 3.68 7.87
C TYR A 82 -19.99 3.03 6.64
N LYS A 83 -19.42 3.86 5.78
CA LYS A 83 -18.49 3.48 4.71
C LYS A 83 -17.06 3.67 5.17
N TYR A 84 -16.16 2.82 4.69
CA TYR A 84 -14.80 2.76 5.20
C TYR A 84 -13.76 2.96 4.12
N PHE A 85 -12.86 3.93 4.37
CA PHE A 85 -11.59 4.03 3.69
C PHE A 85 -10.58 3.17 4.43
N LEU A 86 -9.91 2.27 3.73
CA LEU A 86 -8.90 1.38 4.32
C LEU A 86 -7.49 1.83 3.93
N PHE A 87 -6.66 2.10 4.93
CA PHE A 87 -5.21 2.15 4.81
C PHE A 87 -4.65 0.86 5.42
N PHE A 88 -3.92 0.06 4.62
CA PHE A 88 -3.51 -1.29 5.03
C PHE A 88 -2.00 -1.52 4.95
N GLY A 89 -1.47 -2.33 5.88
CA GLY A 89 -0.10 -2.79 5.96
C GLY A 89 0.80 -1.89 6.82
N LEU A 90 2.09 -2.20 6.87
CA LEU A 90 3.06 -1.50 7.72
C LEU A 90 2.98 0.02 7.55
N VAL A 91 2.81 0.75 8.64
CA VAL A 91 2.77 2.22 8.63
C VAL A 91 4.20 2.74 8.62
N ARG A 92 4.60 3.34 7.49
CA ARG A 92 5.93 3.94 7.26
C ARG A 92 5.80 5.32 6.63
N PRO A 93 6.77 6.22 6.81
CA PRO A 93 6.70 7.60 6.29
C PRO A 93 6.39 7.68 4.80
N TYR A 94 7.00 6.81 3.99
CA TYR A 94 6.80 6.82 2.53
C TYR A 94 5.38 6.42 2.10
N LYS A 95 4.63 5.70 2.94
CA LYS A 95 3.25 5.30 2.65
C LYS A 95 2.22 6.41 2.85
N GLY A 96 2.62 7.53 3.48
CA GLY A 96 1.85 8.76 3.50
C GLY A 96 0.52 8.67 4.24
N LEU A 97 0.45 7.97 5.38
CA LEU A 97 -0.75 7.96 6.24
C LEU A 97 -1.15 9.40 6.65
N ASP A 98 -0.16 10.26 6.89
CA ASP A 98 -0.40 11.68 7.18
C ASP A 98 -1.12 12.40 6.02
N LEU A 99 -0.79 12.10 4.78
CA LEU A 99 -1.50 12.67 3.61
C LEU A 99 -2.96 12.22 3.57
N LEU A 100 -3.24 10.94 3.89
CA LEU A 100 -4.61 10.46 4.00
C LEU A 100 -5.37 11.19 5.10
N LEU A 101 -4.81 11.26 6.29
CA LEU A 101 -5.46 11.90 7.45
C LEU A 101 -5.70 13.40 7.22
N GLU A 102 -4.74 14.12 6.63
CA GLU A 102 -4.92 15.53 6.26
C GLU A 102 -5.97 15.71 5.16
N GLY A 103 -5.94 14.87 4.14
CA GLY A 103 -6.94 14.89 3.06
C GLY A 103 -8.34 14.63 3.59
N PHE A 104 -8.51 13.56 4.37
CA PHE A 104 -9.78 13.23 5.00
C PHE A 104 -10.24 14.33 5.97
N GLY A 105 -9.33 14.86 6.79
CA GLY A 105 -9.61 15.94 7.72
C GLY A 105 -10.16 17.22 7.06
N LYS A 106 -9.77 17.50 5.81
CA LYS A 106 -10.29 18.64 5.05
C LYS A 106 -11.70 18.44 4.50
N VAL A 107 -12.11 17.18 4.30
CA VAL A 107 -13.37 16.87 3.62
C VAL A 107 -14.38 16.09 4.49
N HIS A 108 -14.01 15.68 5.71
CA HIS A 108 -14.83 14.81 6.56
C HIS A 108 -16.24 15.34 6.83
N GLN A 109 -16.42 16.68 6.90
CA GLN A 109 -17.74 17.29 7.08
C GLN A 109 -18.65 17.08 5.86
N GLN A 110 -18.07 16.91 4.67
CA GLN A 110 -18.79 16.58 3.43
C GLN A 110 -19.06 15.08 3.30
N LEU A 111 -18.41 14.27 4.16
CA LEU A 111 -18.47 12.82 4.17
C LEU A 111 -18.91 12.29 5.56
N PRO A 112 -20.09 12.70 6.08
CA PRO A 112 -20.49 12.36 7.46
C PRO A 112 -20.61 10.85 7.70
N GLY A 113 -20.99 10.09 6.68
CA GLY A 113 -21.15 8.63 6.73
C GLY A 113 -19.86 7.83 6.49
N TYR A 114 -18.66 8.48 6.51
CA TYR A 114 -17.40 7.80 6.23
C TYR A 114 -16.48 7.81 7.45
N LYS A 115 -15.74 6.70 7.62
CA LYS A 115 -14.66 6.54 8.59
C LYS A 115 -13.40 6.02 7.89
N VAL A 116 -12.25 6.17 8.53
CA VAL A 116 -10.96 5.63 8.06
C VAL A 116 -10.53 4.51 8.98
N VAL A 117 -10.24 3.35 8.42
CA VAL A 117 -9.59 2.23 9.12
C VAL A 117 -8.11 2.23 8.74
N VAL A 118 -7.24 2.34 9.73
CA VAL A 118 -5.79 2.16 9.58
C VAL A 118 -5.45 0.82 10.20
N ALA A 119 -5.06 -0.16 9.40
CA ALA A 119 -4.79 -1.51 9.83
C ALA A 119 -3.36 -1.93 9.47
N GLY A 120 -2.52 -2.15 10.48
CA GLY A 120 -1.14 -2.57 10.34
C GLY A 120 -0.22 -1.96 11.38
N GLU A 121 0.92 -2.59 11.56
CA GLU A 121 1.91 -2.24 12.56
C GLU A 121 2.62 -0.91 12.24
N PHE A 122 2.78 -0.07 13.26
CA PHE A 122 3.46 1.23 13.13
C PHE A 122 4.97 1.05 13.33
N TYR A 123 5.74 1.47 12.33
CA TYR A 123 7.22 1.47 12.37
C TYR A 123 7.81 2.84 12.71
N GLU A 124 6.97 3.78 13.05
CA GLU A 124 7.35 5.12 13.55
C GLU A 124 6.43 5.52 14.71
N LYS A 125 6.82 6.55 15.45
CA LYS A 125 6.01 7.05 16.56
C LYS A 125 4.66 7.59 16.04
N PRO A 126 3.55 7.24 16.69
CA PRO A 126 2.21 7.65 16.26
C PRO A 126 1.89 9.12 16.53
N ASP A 127 2.70 9.84 17.32
CA ASP A 127 2.44 11.21 17.79
C ASP A 127 2.03 12.15 16.65
N ARG A 128 2.77 12.09 15.54
CA ARG A 128 2.49 12.88 14.33
C ARG A 128 1.07 12.66 13.77
N TYR A 129 0.60 11.44 13.80
CA TYR A 129 -0.74 11.10 13.30
C TYR A 129 -1.81 11.53 14.27
N GLN A 130 -1.54 11.43 15.58
CA GLN A 130 -2.43 11.90 16.64
C GLN A 130 -2.61 13.42 16.56
N GLU A 131 -1.53 14.19 16.37
CA GLU A 131 -1.59 15.63 16.16
C GLU A 131 -2.49 16.02 14.97
N ILE A 132 -2.42 15.29 13.85
CA ILE A 132 -3.28 15.53 12.69
C ILE A 132 -4.74 15.24 13.03
N ILE A 133 -5.02 14.10 13.67
CA ILE A 133 -6.36 13.68 14.08
C ILE A 133 -7.00 14.72 15.02
N GLU A 134 -6.24 15.22 16.00
CA GLU A 134 -6.69 16.24 16.94
C GLU A 134 -6.92 17.59 16.26
N ARG A 135 -5.97 18.03 15.42
CA ARG A 135 -6.06 19.30 14.68
C ARG A 135 -7.33 19.40 13.83
N PHE A 136 -7.76 18.29 13.22
CA PHE A 136 -8.97 18.26 12.41
C PHE A 136 -10.22 17.82 13.18
N GLY A 137 -10.12 17.43 14.46
CA GLY A 137 -11.24 16.96 15.27
C GLY A 137 -11.91 15.69 14.73
N ILE A 138 -11.13 14.79 14.12
CA ILE A 138 -11.65 13.58 13.42
C ILE A 138 -11.44 12.28 14.23
N ARG A 139 -11.22 12.37 15.53
CA ARG A 139 -10.91 11.20 16.38
C ARG A 139 -11.97 10.11 16.31
N ASP A 140 -13.25 10.50 16.30
CA ASP A 140 -14.40 9.60 16.20
C ASP A 140 -14.56 8.94 14.82
N LYS A 141 -13.84 9.45 13.81
CA LYS A 141 -13.84 8.95 12.42
C LYS A 141 -12.66 8.04 12.09
N ILE A 142 -11.69 7.91 13.00
CA ILE A 142 -10.46 7.14 12.75
C ILE A 142 -10.42 5.91 13.63
N ILE A 143 -10.31 4.74 13.01
CA ILE A 143 -10.18 3.45 13.68
C ILE A 143 -8.75 2.94 13.47
N LEU A 144 -7.96 2.92 14.55
CA LEU A 144 -6.58 2.46 14.52
C LEU A 144 -6.50 0.99 14.97
N ARG A 145 -5.84 0.16 14.18
CA ARG A 145 -5.51 -1.24 14.46
C ARG A 145 -3.99 -1.38 14.36
N ASP A 146 -3.29 -0.89 15.38
CA ASP A 146 -1.81 -0.87 15.45
C ASP A 146 -1.28 -2.23 15.92
N HIS A 147 -1.36 -3.20 15.02
CA HIS A 147 -0.79 -4.53 15.21
C HIS A 147 -0.66 -5.24 13.86
N PHE A 148 0.15 -6.28 13.82
CA PHE A 148 0.19 -7.17 12.66
C PHE A 148 -1.17 -7.81 12.40
N ILE A 149 -1.65 -7.74 11.18
CA ILE A 149 -2.92 -8.35 10.78
C ILE A 149 -2.64 -9.77 10.27
N PRO A 150 -3.14 -10.80 10.96
CA PRO A 150 -2.99 -12.20 10.53
C PRO A 150 -3.58 -12.45 9.14
N GLU A 151 -2.98 -13.39 8.38
CA GLU A 151 -3.37 -13.65 6.99
C GLU A 151 -4.84 -14.02 6.84
N ASP A 152 -5.39 -14.80 7.77
CA ASP A 152 -6.79 -15.21 7.79
C ASP A 152 -7.78 -14.06 8.06
N GLN A 153 -7.30 -12.95 8.62
CA GLN A 153 -8.10 -11.75 8.88
C GLN A 153 -8.05 -10.73 7.74
N VAL A 154 -7.04 -10.77 6.86
CA VAL A 154 -6.85 -9.80 5.76
C VAL A 154 -8.12 -9.62 4.94
N LYS A 155 -8.78 -10.73 4.56
CA LYS A 155 -10.02 -10.71 3.78
C LYS A 155 -11.12 -9.85 4.42
N HIS A 156 -11.23 -9.85 5.75
CA HIS A 156 -12.27 -9.07 6.44
C HIS A 156 -12.04 -7.58 6.33
N TYR A 157 -10.78 -7.12 6.39
CA TYR A 157 -10.46 -5.70 6.19
C TYR A 157 -10.77 -5.24 4.77
N PHE A 158 -10.37 -6.03 3.76
CA PHE A 158 -10.63 -5.66 2.37
C PHE A 158 -12.11 -5.77 2.02
N CYS A 159 -12.81 -6.83 2.44
CA CYS A 159 -14.26 -6.99 2.18
C CYS A 159 -15.11 -5.94 2.92
N ALA A 160 -14.66 -5.43 4.07
CA ALA A 160 -15.31 -4.36 4.80
C ALA A 160 -15.09 -2.97 4.16
N ALA A 161 -14.03 -2.79 3.38
CA ALA A 161 -13.67 -1.51 2.80
C ALA A 161 -14.54 -1.14 1.59
N ASP A 162 -14.95 0.12 1.52
CA ASP A 162 -15.57 0.71 0.31
C ASP A 162 -14.51 1.29 -0.63
N LEU A 163 -13.34 1.66 -0.10
CA LEU A 163 -12.23 2.21 -0.85
C LEU A 163 -10.90 1.88 -0.15
N VAL A 164 -9.95 1.31 -0.86
CA VAL A 164 -8.58 1.12 -0.37
C VAL A 164 -7.72 2.32 -0.75
N THR A 165 -6.96 2.84 0.20
CA THR A 165 -6.18 4.07 0.00
C THR A 165 -4.68 3.80 0.03
N GLN A 166 -3.96 4.35 -0.93
CA GLN A 166 -2.51 4.28 -1.03
C GLN A 166 -1.94 5.67 -1.34
N THR A 167 -1.86 6.49 -0.31
CA THR A 167 -1.38 7.88 -0.39
C THR A 167 0.15 7.96 -0.38
N TYR A 168 0.81 7.04 -1.06
CA TYR A 168 2.25 6.87 -1.03
C TYR A 168 3.00 8.08 -1.59
N ARG A 169 4.16 8.38 -1.02
CA ARG A 169 5.11 9.39 -1.54
C ARG A 169 6.03 8.82 -2.59
N THR A 170 6.36 7.55 -2.44
CA THR A 170 7.16 6.80 -3.42
C THR A 170 6.66 5.36 -3.48
N ALA A 171 6.65 4.76 -4.66
CA ALA A 171 6.31 3.35 -4.84
C ALA A 171 6.96 2.82 -6.11
N THR A 172 7.48 1.61 -6.08
CA THR A 172 7.84 0.86 -7.29
C THR A 172 6.67 0.00 -7.75
N GLN A 173 5.99 -0.60 -6.81
CA GLN A 173 4.74 -1.38 -6.94
C GLN A 173 4.12 -1.52 -5.55
N SER A 174 2.95 -2.18 -5.42
CA SER A 174 2.34 -2.43 -4.12
C SER A 174 1.57 -3.74 -4.07
N GLY A 175 1.94 -4.61 -3.12
CA GLY A 175 1.17 -5.82 -2.81
C GLY A 175 -0.26 -5.51 -2.32
N VAL A 176 -0.46 -4.36 -1.66
CA VAL A 176 -1.79 -3.92 -1.23
C VAL A 176 -2.73 -3.69 -2.42
N SER A 177 -2.22 -3.18 -3.56
CA SER A 177 -3.01 -3.09 -4.79
C SER A 177 -3.46 -4.47 -5.28
N GLN A 178 -2.57 -5.47 -5.21
CA GLN A 178 -2.87 -6.82 -5.67
C GLN A 178 -3.92 -7.51 -4.79
N ILE A 179 -3.90 -7.23 -3.48
CA ILE A 179 -4.94 -7.69 -2.55
C ILE A 179 -6.27 -6.99 -2.85
N ALA A 180 -6.24 -5.67 -3.09
CA ALA A 180 -7.45 -4.93 -3.43
C ALA A 180 -8.09 -5.43 -4.73
N PHE A 181 -7.30 -5.78 -5.75
CA PHE A 181 -7.79 -6.39 -6.98
C PHE A 181 -8.43 -7.76 -6.73
N HIS A 182 -7.82 -8.61 -5.90
CA HIS A 182 -8.39 -9.91 -5.55
C HIS A 182 -9.77 -9.78 -4.90
N PHE A 183 -9.96 -8.80 -4.02
CA PHE A 183 -11.22 -8.55 -3.34
C PHE A 183 -12.13 -7.54 -4.07
N GLU A 184 -11.80 -7.17 -5.32
CA GLU A 184 -12.58 -6.25 -6.16
C GLU A 184 -12.88 -4.91 -5.46
N ARG A 185 -11.88 -4.36 -4.76
CA ARG A 185 -12.01 -3.08 -4.06
C ARG A 185 -11.44 -1.94 -4.88
N PRO A 186 -12.20 -0.84 -5.02
CA PRO A 186 -11.68 0.34 -5.69
C PRO A 186 -10.49 0.93 -4.92
N LEU A 187 -9.59 1.59 -5.65
CA LEU A 187 -8.34 2.14 -5.14
C LEU A 187 -8.28 3.66 -5.32
N LEU A 188 -7.92 4.37 -4.26
CA LEU A 188 -7.47 5.76 -4.30
C LEU A 188 -5.96 5.79 -4.12
N VAL A 189 -5.21 6.20 -5.13
CA VAL A 189 -3.76 6.19 -5.09
C VAL A 189 -3.16 7.55 -5.47
N THR A 190 -2.01 7.86 -4.91
CA THR A 190 -1.18 8.95 -5.42
C THR A 190 -0.52 8.53 -6.74
N ARG A 191 -0.33 9.48 -7.64
CA ARG A 191 0.29 9.24 -8.96
C ARG A 191 1.82 9.21 -8.84
N VAL A 192 2.35 8.15 -8.20
CA VAL A 192 3.79 7.99 -7.95
C VAL A 192 4.30 6.63 -8.42
N GLY A 193 5.53 6.61 -8.92
CA GLY A 193 6.28 5.41 -9.30
C GLY A 193 5.52 4.47 -10.23
N GLY A 194 5.38 3.21 -9.82
CA GLY A 194 4.71 2.16 -10.58
C GLY A 194 3.20 2.05 -10.35
N LEU A 195 2.60 2.79 -9.39
CA LEU A 195 1.16 2.70 -9.14
C LEU A 195 0.30 3.05 -10.36
N PRO A 196 0.61 4.11 -11.15
CA PRO A 196 -0.13 4.42 -12.37
C PRO A 196 0.01 3.37 -13.48
N GLU A 197 0.94 2.43 -13.35
CA GLU A 197 1.12 1.38 -14.37
C GLU A 197 0.01 0.33 -14.34
N ILE A 198 -0.62 0.13 -13.18
CA ILE A 198 -1.62 -0.90 -12.94
C ILE A 198 -3.00 -0.33 -12.61
N ILE A 199 -3.10 0.96 -12.28
CA ILE A 199 -4.34 1.61 -11.89
C ILE A 199 -4.72 2.63 -12.95
N GLN A 200 -5.88 2.42 -13.57
CA GLN A 200 -6.45 3.32 -14.58
C GLN A 200 -7.59 4.11 -13.96
N GLU A 201 -7.47 5.44 -13.99
CA GLU A 201 -8.49 6.34 -13.46
C GLU A 201 -9.87 6.08 -14.05
N GLY A 202 -10.86 5.87 -13.17
CA GLY A 202 -12.24 5.58 -13.55
C GLY A 202 -12.50 4.14 -14.04
N LYS A 203 -11.52 3.22 -13.98
CA LYS A 203 -11.67 1.84 -14.44
C LYS A 203 -11.24 0.80 -13.42
N THR A 204 -10.30 1.12 -12.54
CA THR A 204 -9.77 0.22 -11.49
C THR A 204 -9.71 0.93 -10.15
#